data_7e39d650d9e92edd1a32dba925e90f41
#
_entry.id   7e39d650d9e92edd1a32dba925e90f41
#
_cell.length_a   1.000
_cell.length_b   1.000
_cell.length_c   1.000
_cell.angle_alpha   90.00
_cell.angle_beta   90.00
_cell.angle_gamma   90.00
#
_symmetry.space_group_name_H-M   'P 1'
#
loop_
_entity.id
_entity.type
_entity.pdbx_description
1 polymer ?
#
loop_
_entity_poly.entity_id
_entity_poly.type
_entity_poly.pdbx_seq_one_letter_code
_entity_poly.pdbx_strand_id
1 'polypeptide(L)'
;MMNIRVGFGYDVHKLVAGRELWLGGIKLNYELGLLGHSDADVLIHAICDALLGAANMRDIGYHFPDTSAETLNVDSKVLLRKTIGLIATKGYQVGNIDATVCAERPKLNPHVPAMKACLAEVMNTDEDNISIKATTTEKLGFTGRMEGISAYATVLIVKA
;
A
#
# COMPACT_ATOMS: atom_id res chain seq x y z
N MET A 1 25.04 -12.56 -12.58
CA MET A 1 24.92 -11.99 -11.21
C MET A 1 23.45 -11.66 -11.00
N MET A 2 22.79 -12.26 -9.99
CA MET A 2 21.39 -11.94 -9.70
C MET A 2 21.30 -10.48 -9.26
N ASN A 3 20.60 -9.65 -10.02
CA ASN A 3 20.44 -8.23 -9.70
C ASN A 3 19.07 -8.02 -9.04
N ILE A 4 19.02 -8.31 -7.74
CA ILE A 4 17.84 -8.19 -6.89
C ILE A 4 18.03 -7.04 -5.89
N ARG A 5 16.93 -6.38 -5.52
CA ARG A 5 16.90 -5.35 -4.48
C ARG A 5 15.71 -5.56 -3.58
N VAL A 6 15.88 -5.21 -2.32
CA VAL A 6 14.83 -5.25 -1.30
C VAL A 6 14.48 -3.82 -0.91
N GLY A 7 13.20 -3.56 -0.71
CA GLY A 7 12.70 -2.30 -0.17
C GLY A 7 11.73 -2.55 0.97
N PHE A 8 11.64 -1.59 1.86
CA PHE A 8 10.70 -1.57 2.98
C PHE A 8 9.92 -0.27 2.95
N GLY A 9 8.60 -0.36 3.18
CA GLY A 9 7.70 0.77 3.26
C GLY A 9 6.83 0.68 4.51
N TYR A 10 6.49 1.82 5.05
CA TYR A 10 5.57 1.99 6.16
C TYR A 10 4.67 3.19 5.89
N ASP A 11 3.39 3.05 6.18
CA ASP A 11 2.45 4.17 6.18
C ASP A 11 1.40 4.03 7.27
N VAL A 12 0.79 5.13 7.66
CA VAL A 12 -0.24 5.20 8.69
C VAL A 12 -1.22 6.33 8.37
N HIS A 13 -2.52 6.03 8.51
CA HIS A 13 -3.58 7.01 8.36
C HIS A 13 -4.57 6.94 9.53
N LYS A 14 -5.09 8.11 9.90
CA LYS A 14 -6.09 8.24 10.96
C LYS A 14 -7.45 7.76 10.47
N LEU A 15 -8.18 7.02 11.31
CA LEU A 15 -9.58 6.66 11.10
C LEU A 15 -10.49 7.84 11.47
N VAL A 16 -11.41 8.18 10.57
CA VAL A 16 -12.36 9.29 10.76
C VAL A 16 -13.74 8.91 10.20
N ALA A 17 -14.79 9.53 10.74
CA ALA A 17 -16.13 9.44 10.17
C ALA A 17 -16.26 10.25 8.88
N GLY A 18 -17.21 9.87 8.01
CA GLY A 18 -17.52 10.60 6.79
C GLY A 18 -16.57 10.35 5.61
N ARG A 19 -15.66 9.38 5.72
CA ARG A 19 -14.83 8.90 4.61
C ARG A 19 -15.06 7.42 4.36
N GLU A 20 -14.92 7.04 3.10
CA GLU A 20 -14.90 5.64 2.69
C GLU A 20 -13.59 4.97 3.11
N LEU A 21 -13.63 3.69 3.45
CA LEU A 21 -12.43 2.91 3.74
C LEU A 21 -11.95 2.20 2.47
N TRP A 22 -10.85 2.67 1.91
CA TRP A 22 -10.12 2.03 0.82
C TRP A 22 -8.87 1.36 1.36
N LEU A 23 -8.68 0.08 1.03
CA LEU A 23 -7.54 -0.70 1.50
C LEU A 23 -7.20 -1.80 0.49
N GLY A 24 -5.93 -1.83 0.04
CA GLY A 24 -5.50 -2.79 -0.97
C GLY A 24 -6.22 -2.64 -2.31
N GLY A 25 -6.62 -1.42 -2.65
CA GLY A 25 -7.31 -1.08 -3.89
C GLY A 25 -8.80 -1.39 -3.92
N ILE A 26 -9.38 -1.89 -2.83
CA ILE A 26 -10.81 -2.20 -2.73
C ILE A 26 -11.49 -1.37 -1.64
N LYS A 27 -12.77 -1.09 -1.86
CA LYS A 27 -13.61 -0.42 -0.85
C LYS A 27 -14.15 -1.45 0.14
N LEU A 28 -13.94 -1.19 1.42
CA LEU A 28 -14.50 -2.00 2.50
C LEU A 28 -15.75 -1.34 3.07
N ASN A 29 -16.76 -2.16 3.39
CA ASN A 29 -17.96 -1.70 4.08
C ASN A 29 -17.64 -1.53 5.58
N TYR A 30 -17.34 -0.29 5.98
CA TYR A 30 -17.03 0.06 7.35
C TYR A 30 -17.46 1.50 7.62
N GLU A 31 -17.82 1.81 8.87
CA GLU A 31 -18.39 3.12 9.27
C GLU A 31 -17.35 4.25 9.30
N LEU A 32 -16.06 3.91 9.38
CA LEU A 32 -14.94 4.85 9.37
C LEU A 32 -14.09 4.64 8.13
N GLY A 33 -13.48 5.70 7.63
CA GLY A 33 -12.47 5.63 6.56
C GLY A 33 -11.18 6.30 6.96
N LEU A 34 -10.16 6.16 6.14
CA LEU A 34 -8.86 6.74 6.40
C LEU A 34 -8.78 8.19 5.90
N LEU A 35 -8.16 9.05 6.69
CA LEU A 35 -7.93 10.46 6.37
C LEU A 35 -6.60 10.63 5.64
N GLY A 36 -6.64 11.21 4.47
CA GLY A 36 -5.48 11.57 3.68
C GLY A 36 -5.85 12.45 2.48
N HIS A 37 -4.83 12.88 1.73
CA HIS A 37 -5.00 13.73 0.55
C HIS A 37 -5.62 12.96 -0.63
N SER A 38 -5.25 11.69 -0.80
CA SER A 38 -5.81 10.72 -1.75
C SER A 38 -7.01 9.99 -1.14
N ASP A 39 -7.32 8.78 -1.64
CA ASP A 39 -8.24 7.84 -0.98
C ASP A 39 -7.67 7.26 0.34
N ALA A 40 -6.43 7.60 0.67
CA ALA A 40 -5.70 7.19 1.88
C ALA A 40 -5.55 5.67 2.04
N ASP A 41 -5.42 4.93 0.93
CA ASP A 41 -5.11 3.49 0.97
C ASP A 41 -3.71 3.24 1.53
N VAL A 42 -3.67 3.03 2.84
CA VAL A 42 -2.42 2.89 3.60
C VAL A 42 -1.58 1.70 3.14
N LEU A 43 -2.20 0.62 2.65
CA LEU A 43 -1.49 -0.56 2.14
C LEU A 43 -0.81 -0.25 0.81
N ILE A 44 -1.51 0.38 -0.13
CA ILE A 44 -0.91 0.79 -1.41
C ILE A 44 0.22 1.79 -1.19
N HIS A 45 0.06 2.75 -0.28
CA HIS A 45 1.10 3.73 0.02
C HIS A 45 2.38 3.06 0.56
N ALA A 46 2.23 2.11 1.50
CA ALA A 46 3.38 1.35 2.01
C ALA A 46 4.08 0.53 0.90
N ILE A 47 3.31 -0.07 -0.01
CA ILE A 47 3.85 -0.80 -1.16
C ILE A 47 4.60 0.14 -2.12
N CYS A 48 4.05 1.31 -2.43
CA CYS A 48 4.71 2.31 -3.27
C CYS A 48 6.04 2.74 -2.66
N ASP A 49 6.09 3.05 -1.37
CA ASP A 49 7.32 3.42 -0.68
C ASP A 49 8.37 2.31 -0.71
N ALA A 50 7.95 1.06 -0.50
CA ALA A 50 8.85 -0.08 -0.58
C ALA A 50 9.45 -0.24 -1.98
N LEU A 51 8.64 -0.12 -3.03
CA LEU A 51 9.08 -0.22 -4.43
C LEU A 51 10.05 0.89 -4.82
N LEU A 52 9.71 2.14 -4.47
CA LEU A 52 10.56 3.30 -4.73
C LEU A 52 11.87 3.21 -3.97
N GLY A 53 11.82 2.82 -2.69
CA GLY A 53 13.02 2.60 -1.86
C GLY A 53 13.93 1.52 -2.43
N ALA A 54 13.40 0.38 -2.85
CA ALA A 54 14.16 -0.69 -3.49
C ALA A 54 14.89 -0.22 -4.75
N ALA A 55 14.23 0.64 -5.55
CA ALA A 55 14.79 1.21 -6.77
C ALA A 55 15.73 2.40 -6.52
N ASN A 56 15.96 2.81 -5.26
CA ASN A 56 16.69 4.04 -4.89
C ASN A 56 16.09 5.28 -5.57
N MET A 57 14.77 5.45 -5.41
CA MET A 57 14.00 6.55 -5.99
C MET A 57 13.26 7.39 -4.93
N ARG A 58 13.70 7.35 -3.66
CA ARG A 58 13.10 8.06 -2.53
C ARG A 58 11.72 7.48 -2.15
N ASP A 59 10.74 8.31 -1.90
CA ASP A 59 9.44 7.98 -1.33
C ASP A 59 8.27 8.50 -2.18
N ILE A 60 7.07 8.08 -1.80
CA ILE A 60 5.83 8.46 -2.48
C ILE A 60 5.59 9.98 -2.44
N GLY A 61 5.92 10.65 -1.34
CA GLY A 61 5.74 12.10 -1.19
C GLY A 61 6.63 12.92 -2.12
N TYR A 62 7.80 12.41 -2.49
CA TYR A 62 8.67 13.05 -3.47
C TYR A 62 8.08 13.01 -4.89
N HIS A 63 7.48 11.89 -5.29
CA HIS A 63 6.93 11.70 -6.63
C HIS A 63 5.50 12.21 -6.77
N PHE A 64 4.73 12.16 -5.69
CA PHE A 64 3.29 12.49 -5.65
C PHE A 64 3.00 13.39 -4.45
N PRO A 65 3.47 14.65 -4.46
CA PRO A 65 3.30 15.54 -3.31
C PRO A 65 1.82 15.80 -3.01
N ASP A 66 1.48 15.84 -1.73
CA ASP A 66 0.15 16.13 -1.21
C ASP A 66 -0.30 17.59 -1.44
N THR A 67 0.61 18.43 -1.89
CA THR A 67 0.34 19.80 -2.31
C THR A 67 -0.17 19.92 -3.75
N SER A 68 -0.09 18.84 -4.54
CA SER A 68 -0.54 18.84 -5.93
C SER A 68 -2.06 18.62 -6.04
N ALA A 69 -2.72 19.43 -6.83
CA ALA A 69 -4.13 19.25 -7.16
C ALA A 69 -4.41 17.92 -7.90
N GLU A 70 -3.41 17.39 -8.61
CA GLU A 70 -3.51 16.13 -9.36
C GLU A 70 -3.60 14.90 -8.44
N THR A 71 -3.15 15.01 -7.19
CA THR A 71 -3.18 13.92 -6.21
C THR A 71 -4.35 14.04 -5.23
N LEU A 72 -5.12 15.13 -5.28
CA LEU A 72 -6.28 15.32 -4.42
C LEU A 72 -7.38 14.29 -4.75
N ASN A 73 -7.78 13.51 -3.75
CA ASN A 73 -8.78 12.43 -3.88
C ASN A 73 -8.45 11.38 -4.97
N VAL A 74 -7.20 11.29 -5.39
CA VAL A 74 -6.79 10.32 -6.39
C VAL A 74 -6.95 8.88 -5.84
N ASP A 75 -7.38 7.98 -6.70
CA ASP A 75 -7.36 6.55 -6.44
C ASP A 75 -5.90 6.07 -6.35
N SER A 76 -5.51 5.50 -5.20
CA SER A 76 -4.13 5.07 -4.96
C SER A 76 -3.65 3.99 -5.94
N LYS A 77 -4.56 3.28 -6.63
CA LYS A 77 -4.19 2.38 -7.74
C LYS A 77 -3.49 3.13 -8.88
N VAL A 78 -3.83 4.40 -9.11
CA VAL A 78 -3.14 5.26 -10.08
C VAL A 78 -1.70 5.53 -9.64
N LEU A 79 -1.50 5.82 -8.35
CA LEU A 79 -0.17 6.03 -7.77
C LEU A 79 0.67 4.76 -7.88
N LEU A 80 0.08 3.60 -7.62
CA LEU A 80 0.77 2.31 -7.74
C LEU A 80 1.19 2.02 -9.19
N ARG A 81 0.30 2.23 -10.17
CA ARG A 81 0.66 2.08 -11.60
C ARG A 81 1.81 3.00 -12.01
N LYS A 82 1.76 4.26 -11.57
CA LYS A 82 2.85 5.21 -11.84
C LYS A 82 4.16 4.76 -11.18
N THR A 83 4.10 4.23 -9.96
CA THR A 83 5.26 3.68 -9.24
C THR A 83 5.88 2.49 -9.98
N ILE A 84 5.06 1.56 -10.48
CA ILE A 84 5.52 0.46 -11.34
C ILE A 84 6.22 1.00 -12.60
N GLY A 85 5.64 2.00 -13.26
CA GLY A 85 6.27 2.67 -14.39
C GLY A 85 7.62 3.28 -14.05
N LEU A 86 7.73 3.94 -12.88
CA LEU A 86 8.99 4.54 -12.42
C LEU A 86 10.09 3.49 -12.20
N ILE A 87 9.83 2.38 -11.51
CA ILE A 87 10.85 1.33 -11.30
C ILE A 87 11.24 0.66 -12.63
N ALA A 88 10.29 0.55 -13.56
CA ALA A 88 10.54 0.01 -14.90
C ALA A 88 11.50 0.89 -15.70
N THR A 89 11.49 2.23 -15.53
CA THR A 89 12.49 3.12 -16.18
C THR A 89 13.93 2.81 -15.77
N LYS A 90 14.12 2.19 -14.60
CA LYS A 90 15.42 1.69 -14.12
C LYS A 90 15.66 0.21 -14.47
N GLY A 91 14.78 -0.40 -15.26
CA GLY A 91 14.87 -1.79 -15.68
C GLY A 91 14.55 -2.79 -14.55
N TYR A 92 13.69 -2.42 -13.61
CA TYR A 92 13.24 -3.31 -12.54
C TYR A 92 11.77 -3.70 -12.71
N GLN A 93 11.44 -4.88 -12.25
CA GLN A 93 10.09 -5.39 -12.12
C GLN A 93 9.87 -5.99 -10.73
N VAL A 94 8.61 -6.17 -10.35
CA VAL A 94 8.25 -6.79 -9.07
C VAL A 94 8.65 -8.26 -9.09
N GLY A 95 9.41 -8.70 -8.09
CA GLY A 95 9.68 -10.10 -7.81
C GLY A 95 8.59 -10.66 -6.89
N ASN A 96 8.49 -10.13 -5.66
CA ASN A 96 7.38 -10.42 -4.75
C ASN A 96 7.17 -9.30 -3.73
N ILE A 97 6.01 -9.33 -3.10
CA ILE A 97 5.59 -8.41 -2.03
C ILE A 97 5.14 -9.23 -0.83
N ASP A 98 5.58 -8.85 0.35
CA ASP A 98 5.04 -9.32 1.62
C ASP A 98 4.62 -8.09 2.45
N ALA A 99 3.33 -7.99 2.74
CA ALA A 99 2.76 -6.85 3.44
C ALA A 99 1.98 -7.28 4.69
N THR A 100 1.96 -6.41 5.69
CA THR A 100 1.18 -6.60 6.91
C THR A 100 0.38 -5.34 7.20
N VAL A 101 -0.92 -5.50 7.42
CA VAL A 101 -1.81 -4.42 7.84
C VAL A 101 -2.16 -4.61 9.31
N CYS A 102 -1.94 -3.57 10.11
CA CYS A 102 -2.29 -3.53 11.53
C CYS A 102 -3.58 -2.74 11.74
N ALA A 103 -4.66 -3.42 12.08
CA ALA A 103 -5.97 -2.84 12.32
C ALA A 103 -6.75 -3.66 13.37
N GLU A 104 -7.38 -3.00 14.33
CA GLU A 104 -8.31 -3.67 15.25
C GLU A 104 -9.63 -4.02 14.54
N ARG A 105 -10.12 -3.11 13.73
CA ARG A 105 -11.34 -3.21 12.93
C ARG A 105 -11.17 -2.47 11.59
N PRO A 106 -11.90 -2.90 10.55
CA PRO A 106 -12.69 -4.13 10.43
C PRO A 106 -11.80 -5.40 10.37
N LYS A 107 -12.39 -6.59 10.39
CA LYS A 107 -11.66 -7.84 10.11
C LYS A 107 -11.26 -7.88 8.65
N LEU A 108 -9.96 -8.00 8.36
CA LEU A 108 -9.41 -7.87 7.01
C LEU A 108 -9.26 -9.21 6.27
N ASN A 109 -9.06 -10.31 6.99
CA ASN A 109 -8.83 -11.62 6.36
C ASN A 109 -9.85 -12.02 5.29
N PRO A 110 -11.16 -11.78 5.46
CA PRO A 110 -12.13 -12.11 4.40
C PRO A 110 -11.93 -11.33 3.10
N HIS A 111 -11.25 -10.17 3.17
CA HIS A 111 -11.04 -9.27 2.04
C HIS A 111 -9.68 -9.47 1.35
N VAL A 112 -8.76 -10.21 1.97
CA VAL A 112 -7.41 -10.44 1.45
C VAL A 112 -7.40 -11.01 0.02
N PRO A 113 -8.22 -12.00 -0.33
CA PRO A 113 -8.23 -12.49 -1.72
C PRO A 113 -8.57 -11.41 -2.75
N ALA A 114 -9.56 -10.57 -2.48
CA ALA A 114 -9.95 -9.48 -3.38
C ALA A 114 -8.85 -8.38 -3.46
N MET A 115 -8.18 -8.07 -2.36
CA MET A 115 -7.02 -7.16 -2.35
C MET A 115 -5.89 -7.71 -3.21
N LYS A 116 -5.55 -8.99 -3.06
CA LYS A 116 -4.49 -9.64 -3.86
C LYS A 116 -4.79 -9.57 -5.36
N ALA A 117 -6.01 -9.96 -5.75
CA ALA A 117 -6.43 -9.91 -7.14
C ALA A 117 -6.35 -8.49 -7.72
N CYS A 118 -6.85 -7.49 -6.98
CA CYS A 118 -6.77 -6.09 -7.38
C CYS A 118 -5.33 -5.60 -7.55
N LEU A 119 -4.46 -5.86 -6.58
CA LEU A 119 -3.06 -5.43 -6.62
C LEU A 119 -2.29 -6.15 -7.74
N ALA A 120 -2.54 -7.44 -7.95
CA ALA A 120 -1.92 -8.22 -9.04
C ALA A 120 -2.26 -7.62 -10.42
N GLU A 121 -3.54 -7.30 -10.64
CA GLU A 121 -3.99 -6.63 -11.87
C GLU A 121 -3.31 -5.26 -12.06
N VAL A 122 -3.30 -4.42 -11.01
CA VAL A 122 -2.72 -3.07 -11.06
C VAL A 122 -1.23 -3.11 -11.37
N MET A 123 -0.50 -4.06 -10.81
CA MET A 123 0.95 -4.20 -10.97
C MET A 123 1.36 -5.10 -12.14
N ASN A 124 0.39 -5.74 -12.83
CA ASN A 124 0.63 -6.72 -13.88
C ASN A 124 1.59 -7.83 -13.44
N THR A 125 1.28 -8.45 -12.29
CA THR A 125 2.03 -9.57 -11.72
C THR A 125 1.09 -10.70 -11.32
N ASP A 126 1.63 -11.87 -10.96
CA ASP A 126 0.86 -13.00 -10.47
C ASP A 126 0.41 -12.75 -9.02
N GLU A 127 -0.80 -13.20 -8.65
CA GLU A 127 -1.29 -13.13 -7.27
C GLU A 127 -0.40 -13.90 -6.29
N ASP A 128 0.30 -14.94 -6.74
CA ASP A 128 1.24 -15.72 -5.92
C ASP A 128 2.47 -14.90 -5.49
N ASN A 129 2.77 -13.83 -6.20
CA ASN A 129 3.83 -12.89 -5.84
C ASN A 129 3.42 -11.87 -4.76
N ILE A 130 2.17 -11.92 -4.29
CA ILE A 130 1.63 -10.95 -3.31
C ILE A 130 1.15 -11.68 -2.07
N SER A 131 1.79 -11.41 -0.94
CA SER A 131 1.37 -11.86 0.39
C SER A 131 0.80 -10.68 1.16
N ILE A 132 -0.40 -10.84 1.71
CA ILE A 132 -1.03 -9.85 2.60
C ILE A 132 -1.44 -10.57 3.88
N LYS A 133 -0.94 -10.06 5.02
CA LYS A 133 -1.28 -10.50 6.37
C LYS A 133 -1.97 -9.38 7.11
N ALA A 134 -2.89 -9.72 7.98
CA ALA A 134 -3.56 -8.78 8.85
C ALA A 134 -3.34 -9.17 10.31
N THR A 135 -3.12 -8.19 11.16
CA THR A 135 -2.97 -8.38 12.60
C THR A 135 -3.63 -7.25 13.37
N THR A 136 -3.99 -7.53 14.62
CA THR A 136 -4.29 -6.50 15.59
C THR A 136 -3.01 -6.08 16.32
N THR A 137 -3.10 -5.08 17.18
CA THR A 137 -2.02 -4.74 18.13
C THR A 137 -2.40 -5.10 19.58
N GLU A 138 -3.29 -6.08 19.75
CA GLU A 138 -3.76 -6.55 21.07
C GLU A 138 -4.27 -5.40 21.95
N LYS A 139 -5.00 -4.46 21.33
CA LYS A 139 -5.54 -3.23 21.98
C LYS A 139 -4.46 -2.25 22.46
N LEU A 140 -3.22 -2.40 22.03
CA LEU A 140 -2.12 -1.50 22.38
C LEU A 140 -1.94 -0.41 21.34
N GLY A 141 -1.55 0.77 21.81
CA GLY A 141 -1.21 1.93 20.99
C GLY A 141 -2.40 2.52 20.22
N PHE A 142 -2.11 3.37 19.24
CA PHE A 142 -3.13 4.06 18.43
C PHE A 142 -3.96 3.08 17.59
N THR A 143 -3.36 2.02 17.07
CA THR A 143 -4.09 0.97 16.33
C THR A 143 -5.04 0.25 17.28
N GLY A 144 -4.56 -0.11 18.46
CA GLY A 144 -5.37 -0.81 19.50
C GLY A 144 -6.52 0.04 20.01
N ARG A 145 -6.40 1.37 20.00
CA ARG A 145 -7.48 2.31 20.32
C ARG A 145 -8.36 2.68 19.12
N MET A 146 -8.15 2.03 17.96
CA MET A 146 -8.90 2.30 16.73
C MET A 146 -8.80 3.76 16.25
N GLU A 147 -7.67 4.41 16.51
CA GLU A 147 -7.40 5.79 16.06
C GLU A 147 -6.88 5.83 14.62
N GLY A 148 -6.32 4.73 14.13
CA GLY A 148 -5.74 4.62 12.80
C GLY A 148 -5.44 3.19 12.39
N ILE A 149 -5.06 3.05 11.12
CA ILE A 149 -4.55 1.81 10.53
C ILE A 149 -3.14 2.06 10.04
N SER A 150 -2.22 1.14 10.27
CA SER A 150 -0.88 1.16 9.71
C SER A 150 -0.63 -0.03 8.81
N ALA A 151 0.27 0.14 7.86
CA ALA A 151 0.71 -0.92 6.96
C ALA A 151 2.22 -0.92 6.81
N TYR A 152 2.76 -2.12 6.64
CA TYR A 152 4.17 -2.41 6.39
C TYR A 152 4.24 -3.22 5.10
N ALA A 153 5.20 -2.91 4.25
CA ALA A 153 5.46 -3.69 3.05
C ALA A 153 6.95 -3.94 2.90
N THR A 154 7.30 -5.17 2.58
CA THR A 154 8.63 -5.54 2.10
C THR A 154 8.49 -6.03 0.67
N VAL A 155 9.32 -5.51 -0.22
CA VAL A 155 9.30 -5.90 -1.62
C VAL A 155 10.67 -6.39 -2.06
N LEU A 156 10.66 -7.34 -2.98
CA LEU A 156 11.82 -7.73 -3.74
C LEU A 156 11.57 -7.33 -5.19
N ILE A 157 12.48 -6.55 -5.77
CA ILE A 157 12.47 -6.22 -7.20
C ILE A 157 13.66 -6.88 -7.89
N VAL A 158 13.46 -7.25 -9.14
CA VAL A 158 14.47 -7.93 -9.97
C VAL A 158 14.70 -7.15 -11.25
N LYS A 159 15.91 -7.25 -11.81
CA LYS A 159 16.16 -6.72 -13.14
C LYS A 159 15.32 -7.50 -14.17
N ALA A 160 14.63 -6.74 -15.01
CA ALA A 160 13.88 -7.28 -16.15
C ALA A 160 14.81 -7.76 -17.25
#